data_d9768f2ab290d8fcd2b1a435de9b53f8
#
_entry.id   d9768f2ab290d8fcd2b1a435de9b53f8
#
_cell.length_a   1.000
_cell.length_b   1.000
_cell.length_c   1.000
_cell.angle_alpha   90.00
_cell.angle_beta   90.00
_cell.angle_gamma   90.00
#
_symmetry.space_group_name_H-M   'P 1'
#
loop_
_entity.id
_entity.type
_entity.pdbx_description
1 polymer ?
#
loop_
_entity_poly.entity_id
_entity_poly.type
_entity_poly.pdbx_seq_one_letter_code
_entity_poly.pdbx_strand_id
1 'polypeptide(L)'
;EVVGYDRSPESDRTVASLEEMVAALTAPRIVWVMVPAGEATDSTINELAELLEPGDMIIDGGNSRYTDDARHAAELEPRGIHFMDCGVSGGVWGIDRGYALMVGGSEEDFERARPIFEALKPEGDSGLVLAGPVGGGHFAKMVHNGIEYGMMQAFGEGFATMVKSDLIKDPAAVMTSW
;
A
#
# COMPACT_ATOMS: atom_id res chain seq x y z
N GLU A 1 -1.88 -1.52 19.85
CA GLU A 1 -2.10 -2.96 19.65
C GLU A 1 -2.58 -3.20 18.21
N VAL A 2 -2.07 -4.27 17.56
CA VAL A 2 -2.45 -4.64 16.20
C VAL A 2 -3.18 -5.97 16.23
N VAL A 3 -4.32 -6.05 15.53
CA VAL A 3 -5.10 -7.27 15.36
C VAL A 3 -5.05 -7.64 13.88
N GLY A 4 -4.57 -8.85 13.57
CA GLY A 4 -4.38 -9.33 12.21
C GLY A 4 -5.37 -10.41 11.83
N TYR A 5 -6.00 -10.26 10.66
CA TYR A 5 -6.84 -11.28 10.05
C TYR A 5 -6.32 -11.63 8.64
N ASP A 6 -6.33 -12.89 8.31
CA ASP A 6 -6.09 -13.42 6.97
C ASP A 6 -7.04 -14.59 6.72
N ARG A 7 -7.49 -14.76 5.47
CA ARG A 7 -8.36 -15.90 5.08
C ARG A 7 -7.65 -17.24 5.20
N SER A 8 -6.32 -17.26 5.01
CA SER A 8 -5.52 -18.46 5.20
C SER A 8 -5.30 -18.75 6.69
N PRO A 9 -5.66 -19.92 7.19
CA PRO A 9 -5.37 -20.30 8.57
C PRO A 9 -3.88 -20.55 8.83
N GLU A 10 -3.06 -20.60 7.77
CA GLU A 10 -1.61 -20.81 7.84
C GLU A 10 -0.83 -19.49 7.99
N SER A 11 -1.51 -18.34 7.83
CA SER A 11 -0.93 -17.01 8.01
C SER A 11 -0.82 -16.65 9.49
N ASP A 12 0.06 -15.69 9.82
CA ASP A 12 0.21 -15.10 11.15
C ASP A 12 -1.01 -14.19 11.48
N ARG A 13 -2.17 -14.80 11.67
CA ARG A 13 -3.39 -14.12 12.08
C ARG A 13 -3.63 -14.24 13.59
N THR A 14 -4.19 -13.21 14.18
CA THR A 14 -4.52 -13.20 15.62
C THR A 14 -5.99 -13.50 15.91
N VAL A 15 -6.85 -13.43 14.88
CA VAL A 15 -8.30 -13.69 14.94
C VAL A 15 -8.74 -14.52 13.73
N ALA A 16 -9.91 -15.15 13.82
CA ALA A 16 -10.38 -16.08 12.80
C ALA A 16 -11.34 -15.45 11.77
N SER A 17 -11.87 -14.25 12.02
CA SER A 17 -12.78 -13.57 11.08
C SER A 17 -12.65 -12.05 11.14
N LEU A 18 -13.26 -11.34 10.17
CA LEU A 18 -13.34 -9.88 10.17
C LEU A 18 -14.21 -9.36 11.33
N GLU A 19 -15.27 -10.08 11.69
CA GLU A 19 -16.11 -9.74 12.85
C GLU A 19 -15.33 -9.78 14.16
N GLU A 20 -14.53 -10.82 14.36
CA GLU A 20 -13.65 -10.94 15.53
C GLU A 20 -12.60 -9.82 15.55
N MET A 21 -12.04 -9.47 14.37
CA MET A 21 -11.08 -8.38 14.24
C MET A 21 -11.71 -7.04 14.63
N VAL A 22 -12.88 -6.70 14.09
CA VAL A 22 -13.57 -5.45 14.37
C VAL A 22 -13.99 -5.39 15.84
N ALA A 23 -14.47 -6.50 16.41
CA ALA A 23 -14.86 -6.57 17.82
C ALA A 23 -13.68 -6.41 18.80
N ALA A 24 -12.47 -6.79 18.40
CA ALA A 24 -11.27 -6.65 19.21
C ALA A 24 -10.68 -5.23 19.17
N LEU A 25 -11.05 -4.39 18.20
CA LEU A 25 -10.58 -3.01 18.07
C LEU A 25 -11.44 -2.03 18.87
N THR A 26 -10.80 -1.00 19.41
CA THR A 26 -11.50 0.11 20.09
C THR A 26 -11.89 1.20 19.10
N ALA A 27 -13.15 1.62 19.12
CA ALA A 27 -13.62 2.73 18.29
C ALA A 27 -13.04 4.10 18.75
N PRO A 28 -12.78 5.02 17.82
CA PRO A 28 -12.90 4.88 16.38
C PRO A 28 -11.76 4.02 15.81
N ARG A 29 -12.14 3.00 15.05
CA ARG A 29 -11.24 1.96 14.53
C ARG A 29 -10.52 2.44 13.28
N ILE A 30 -9.31 1.95 13.03
CA ILE A 30 -8.61 2.07 11.75
C ILE A 30 -8.29 0.67 11.26
N VAL A 31 -8.80 0.32 10.08
CA VAL A 31 -8.56 -0.98 9.44
C VAL A 31 -7.71 -0.79 8.21
N TRP A 32 -6.56 -1.46 8.18
CA TRP A 32 -5.64 -1.47 7.04
C TRP A 32 -5.89 -2.71 6.19
N VAL A 33 -6.30 -2.52 4.95
CA VAL A 33 -6.57 -3.60 3.98
C VAL A 33 -5.35 -3.82 3.10
N MET A 34 -4.85 -5.06 3.05
CA MET A 34 -3.70 -5.50 2.27
C MET A 34 -4.02 -6.81 1.56
N VAL A 35 -4.97 -6.77 0.63
CA VAL A 35 -5.44 -7.95 -0.11
C VAL A 35 -5.21 -7.77 -1.62
N PRO A 36 -5.29 -8.83 -2.45
CA PRO A 36 -5.17 -8.69 -3.90
C PRO A 36 -6.19 -7.70 -4.47
N ALA A 37 -5.72 -6.84 -5.39
CA ALA A 37 -6.56 -5.83 -6.05
C ALA A 37 -7.75 -6.43 -6.80
N GLY A 38 -8.81 -5.64 -6.94
CA GLY A 38 -10.05 -6.02 -7.63
C GLY A 38 -11.06 -6.67 -6.69
N GLU A 39 -11.66 -7.78 -7.08
CA GLU A 39 -12.77 -8.43 -6.36
C GLU A 39 -12.46 -8.73 -4.88
N ALA A 40 -11.22 -9.11 -4.57
CA ALA A 40 -10.81 -9.36 -3.19
C ALA A 40 -10.85 -8.08 -2.34
N THR A 41 -10.37 -6.96 -2.87
CA THR A 41 -10.44 -5.65 -2.21
C THR A 41 -11.88 -5.19 -2.08
N ASP A 42 -12.66 -5.23 -3.17
CA ASP A 42 -14.06 -4.83 -3.19
C ASP A 42 -14.89 -5.61 -2.15
N SER A 43 -14.76 -6.95 -2.15
CA SER A 43 -15.50 -7.79 -1.19
C SER A 43 -15.11 -7.53 0.26
N THR A 44 -13.81 -7.30 0.52
CA THR A 44 -13.33 -7.03 1.88
C THR A 44 -13.81 -5.67 2.38
N ILE A 45 -13.74 -4.62 1.55
CA ILE A 45 -14.25 -3.29 1.90
C ILE A 45 -15.76 -3.32 2.15
N ASN A 46 -16.53 -4.02 1.31
CA ASN A 46 -17.97 -4.16 1.48
C ASN A 46 -18.33 -4.91 2.79
N GLU A 47 -17.61 -5.99 3.11
CA GLU A 47 -17.81 -6.73 4.35
C GLU A 47 -17.46 -5.87 5.59
N LEU A 48 -16.35 -5.13 5.53
CA LEU A 48 -15.99 -4.18 6.58
C LEU A 48 -17.02 -3.05 6.75
N ALA A 49 -17.60 -2.57 5.65
CA ALA A 49 -18.63 -1.52 5.69
C ALA A 49 -19.90 -1.96 6.46
N GLU A 50 -20.19 -3.27 6.50
CA GLU A 50 -21.33 -3.79 7.31
C GLU A 50 -20.97 -3.96 8.78
N LEU A 51 -19.68 -4.01 9.13
CA LEU A 51 -19.19 -4.26 10.49
C LEU A 51 -18.73 -2.99 11.22
N LEU A 52 -18.29 -1.98 10.47
CA LEU A 52 -17.75 -0.74 10.99
C LEU A 52 -18.86 0.28 11.31
N GLU A 53 -18.55 1.22 12.16
CA GLU A 53 -19.47 2.26 12.64
C GLU A 53 -19.04 3.65 12.13
N PRO A 54 -19.95 4.65 12.13
CA PRO A 54 -19.59 6.02 11.79
C PRO A 54 -18.39 6.52 12.62
N GLY A 55 -17.42 7.11 11.94
CA GLY A 55 -16.17 7.56 12.52
C GLY A 55 -15.02 6.55 12.42
N ASP A 56 -15.29 5.30 12.07
CA ASP A 56 -14.22 4.34 11.74
C ASP A 56 -13.57 4.67 10.37
N MET A 57 -12.42 4.09 10.10
CA MET A 57 -11.64 4.37 8.89
C MET A 57 -11.15 3.07 8.25
N ILE A 58 -11.20 3.02 6.92
CA ILE A 58 -10.54 2.01 6.10
C ILE A 58 -9.39 2.67 5.34
N ILE A 59 -8.21 2.04 5.37
CA ILE A 59 -7.05 2.40 4.54
C ILE A 59 -6.80 1.23 3.58
N ASP A 60 -6.99 1.44 2.28
CA ASP A 60 -6.55 0.47 1.27
C ASP A 60 -5.05 0.66 1.01
N GLY A 61 -4.25 -0.26 1.56
CA GLY A 61 -2.80 -0.31 1.37
C GLY A 61 -2.37 -1.34 0.34
N GLY A 62 -3.30 -1.95 -0.37
CA GLY A 62 -3.06 -2.92 -1.42
C GLY A 62 -2.39 -2.30 -2.65
N ASN A 63 -2.22 -3.10 -3.70
CA ASN A 63 -1.77 -2.59 -5.00
C ASN A 63 -2.98 -2.32 -5.91
N SER A 64 -3.92 -1.55 -5.38
CA SER A 64 -5.23 -1.29 -5.98
C SER A 64 -5.17 -0.25 -7.10
N ARG A 65 -6.25 -0.15 -7.86
CA ARG A 65 -6.39 0.82 -8.94
C ARG A 65 -6.90 2.13 -8.35
N TYR A 66 -6.18 3.23 -8.55
CA TYR A 66 -6.58 4.56 -8.07
C TYR A 66 -7.98 5.00 -8.54
N THR A 67 -8.48 4.43 -9.64
CA THR A 67 -9.84 4.71 -10.15
C THR A 67 -10.94 4.08 -9.31
N ASP A 68 -10.64 3.02 -8.56
CA ASP A 68 -11.60 2.33 -7.71
C ASP A 68 -11.72 3.01 -6.34
N ASP A 69 -10.68 3.72 -5.90
CA ASP A 69 -10.64 4.42 -4.61
C ASP A 69 -11.76 5.45 -4.45
N ALA A 70 -12.02 6.24 -5.49
CA ALA A 70 -13.09 7.24 -5.47
C ALA A 70 -14.48 6.60 -5.33
N ARG A 71 -14.68 5.41 -5.90
CA ARG A 71 -15.91 4.63 -5.76
C ARG A 71 -16.06 4.12 -4.32
N HIS A 72 -15.00 3.50 -3.77
CA HIS A 72 -15.02 3.01 -2.39
C HIS A 72 -15.32 4.14 -1.40
N ALA A 73 -14.66 5.29 -1.54
CA ALA A 73 -14.92 6.45 -0.71
C ALA A 73 -16.39 6.92 -0.79
N ALA A 74 -16.95 7.02 -2.00
CA ALA A 74 -18.33 7.44 -2.23
C ALA A 74 -19.36 6.44 -1.65
N GLU A 75 -19.05 5.14 -1.65
CA GLU A 75 -19.89 4.08 -1.07
C GLU A 75 -19.86 4.09 0.47
N LEU A 76 -18.74 4.49 1.08
CA LEU A 76 -18.53 4.52 2.53
C LEU A 76 -18.99 5.85 3.18
N GLU A 77 -18.92 6.97 2.46
CA GLU A 77 -19.29 8.30 2.95
C GLU A 77 -20.70 8.36 3.57
N PRO A 78 -21.78 7.80 2.95
CA PRO A 78 -23.12 7.82 3.52
C PRO A 78 -23.24 7.03 4.84
N ARG A 79 -22.28 6.14 5.12
CA ARG A 79 -22.20 5.36 6.36
C ARG A 79 -21.38 6.07 7.43
N GLY A 80 -20.77 7.21 7.11
CA GLY A 80 -19.87 7.94 8.00
C GLY A 80 -18.53 7.24 8.23
N ILE A 81 -18.15 6.32 7.36
CA ILE A 81 -16.88 5.60 7.40
C ILE A 81 -15.88 6.36 6.54
N HIS A 82 -14.72 6.68 7.10
CA HIS A 82 -13.63 7.36 6.41
C HIS A 82 -12.86 6.38 5.51
N PHE A 83 -12.36 6.89 4.39
CA PHE A 83 -11.56 6.08 3.46
C PHE A 83 -10.29 6.83 3.04
N MET A 84 -9.18 6.10 3.02
CA MET A 84 -7.90 6.54 2.48
C MET A 84 -7.31 5.44 1.60
N ASP A 85 -6.50 5.84 0.63
CA ASP A 85 -5.66 4.94 -0.14
C ASP A 85 -4.19 5.14 0.20
N CYS A 86 -3.40 4.09 0.14
CA CYS A 86 -1.98 4.16 0.44
C CYS A 86 -1.17 3.29 -0.51
N GLY A 87 -0.44 3.91 -1.42
CA GLY A 87 0.57 3.25 -2.21
C GLY A 87 1.77 2.87 -1.33
N VAL A 88 1.96 1.58 -1.07
CA VAL A 88 3.06 1.03 -0.26
C VAL A 88 4.18 0.52 -1.16
N SER A 89 5.40 1.00 -0.99
CA SER A 89 6.58 0.58 -1.75
C SER A 89 7.74 0.22 -0.81
N GLY A 90 8.41 -0.91 -1.04
CA GLY A 90 9.51 -1.41 -0.22
C GLY A 90 9.84 -2.89 -0.50
N GLY A 91 8.90 -3.61 -1.10
CA GLY A 91 9.04 -5.02 -1.45
C GLY A 91 9.49 -5.86 -0.25
N VAL A 92 10.32 -6.86 -0.52
CA VAL A 92 10.82 -7.81 0.51
C VAL A 92 11.72 -7.17 1.56
N TRP A 93 12.28 -6.00 1.30
CA TRP A 93 13.17 -5.28 2.22
C TRP A 93 12.43 -4.30 3.13
N GLY A 94 11.13 -4.10 2.92
CA GLY A 94 10.32 -3.16 3.68
C GLY A 94 10.25 -3.48 5.17
N ILE A 95 10.27 -4.77 5.54
CA ILE A 95 10.25 -5.18 6.95
C ILE A 95 11.49 -4.71 7.73
N ASP A 96 12.65 -4.66 7.05
CA ASP A 96 13.91 -4.26 7.67
C ASP A 96 14.21 -2.76 7.52
N ARG A 97 13.71 -2.13 6.45
CA ARG A 97 14.09 -0.77 6.04
C ARG A 97 12.95 0.24 6.09
N GLY A 98 11.74 -0.21 6.39
CA GLY A 98 10.51 0.57 6.28
C GLY A 98 9.96 0.62 4.85
N TYR A 99 8.73 1.11 4.73
CA TYR A 99 7.99 1.23 3.48
C TYR A 99 7.80 2.69 3.10
N ALA A 100 8.06 3.04 1.85
CA ALA A 100 7.67 4.34 1.34
C ALA A 100 6.14 4.35 1.14
N LEU A 101 5.48 5.34 1.74
CA LEU A 101 4.03 5.48 1.82
C LEU A 101 3.59 6.74 1.08
N MET A 102 2.80 6.55 0.03
CA MET A 102 2.15 7.63 -0.72
C MET A 102 0.66 7.57 -0.41
N VAL A 103 0.15 8.51 0.35
CA VAL A 103 -1.20 8.46 0.93
C VAL A 103 -2.13 9.41 0.18
N GLY A 104 -3.34 8.95 -0.11
CA GLY A 104 -4.44 9.76 -0.63
C GLY A 104 -5.58 9.83 0.39
N GLY A 105 -6.10 11.06 0.61
CA GLY A 105 -7.18 11.27 1.57
C GLY A 105 -7.24 12.71 2.06
N SER A 106 -8.01 12.96 3.12
CA SER A 106 -8.07 14.25 3.79
C SER A 106 -6.86 14.47 4.71
N GLU A 107 -6.50 15.75 4.97
CA GLU A 107 -5.46 16.07 5.96
C GLU A 107 -5.84 15.60 7.38
N GLU A 108 -7.13 15.68 7.75
CA GLU A 108 -7.63 15.25 9.04
C GLU A 108 -7.43 13.74 9.24
N ASP A 109 -7.82 12.93 8.26
CA ASP A 109 -7.66 11.49 8.30
C ASP A 109 -6.18 11.06 8.28
N PHE A 110 -5.37 11.78 7.50
CA PHE A 110 -3.93 11.56 7.45
C PHE A 110 -3.28 11.78 8.82
N GLU A 111 -3.60 12.89 9.50
CA GLU A 111 -3.08 13.16 10.84
C GLU A 111 -3.56 12.13 11.86
N ARG A 112 -4.82 11.68 11.76
CA ARG A 112 -5.38 10.63 12.62
C ARG A 112 -4.65 9.30 12.44
N ALA A 113 -4.31 8.92 11.20
CA ALA A 113 -3.60 7.69 10.87
C ALA A 113 -2.06 7.83 10.95
N ARG A 114 -1.53 9.06 11.15
CA ARG A 114 -0.08 9.34 11.20
C ARG A 114 0.73 8.37 12.07
N PRO A 115 0.29 7.98 13.30
CA PRO A 115 1.06 7.04 14.12
C PRO A 115 1.32 5.68 13.44
N ILE A 116 0.37 5.24 12.58
CA ILE A 116 0.52 4.00 11.81
C ILE A 116 1.55 4.21 10.71
N PHE A 117 1.45 5.31 9.96
CA PHE A 117 2.37 5.64 8.88
C PHE A 117 3.80 5.81 9.38
N GLU A 118 3.99 6.51 10.52
CA GLU A 118 5.30 6.72 11.14
C GLU A 118 5.94 5.40 11.60
N ALA A 119 5.13 4.41 12.03
CA ALA A 119 5.63 3.10 12.40
C ALA A 119 6.04 2.23 11.21
N LEU A 120 5.52 2.52 10.03
CA LEU A 120 5.76 1.74 8.81
C LEU A 120 6.85 2.34 7.90
N LYS A 121 7.01 3.66 7.91
CA LYS A 121 7.97 4.34 7.02
C LYS A 121 9.43 4.08 7.42
N PRO A 122 10.40 4.32 6.52
CA PRO A 122 11.82 4.33 6.88
C PRO A 122 12.14 5.35 7.97
N GLU A 123 13.22 5.12 8.70
CA GLU A 123 13.75 6.11 9.65
C GLU A 123 14.11 7.44 8.95
N GLY A 124 13.93 8.56 9.64
CA GLY A 124 14.22 9.90 9.15
C GLY A 124 13.01 10.62 8.56
N ASP A 125 13.26 11.67 7.78
CA ASP A 125 12.23 12.62 7.31
C ASP A 125 11.62 12.29 5.95
N SER A 126 12.00 11.16 5.36
CA SER A 126 11.51 10.71 4.05
C SER A 126 10.63 9.47 4.15
N GLY A 127 10.01 9.10 3.03
CA GLY A 127 9.23 7.87 2.91
C GLY A 127 7.75 7.98 3.29
N LEU A 128 7.25 9.17 3.66
CA LEU A 128 5.84 9.41 3.91
C LEU A 128 5.39 10.72 3.27
N VAL A 129 4.30 10.69 2.53
CA VAL A 129 3.70 11.88 1.92
C VAL A 129 2.19 11.75 1.79
N LEU A 130 1.45 12.81 2.12
CA LEU A 130 0.08 12.99 1.66
C LEU A 130 0.13 13.51 0.22
N ALA A 131 -0.13 12.61 -0.74
CA ALA A 131 0.05 12.87 -2.17
C ALA A 131 -1.10 13.69 -2.77
N GLY A 132 -2.27 13.67 -2.13
CA GLY A 132 -3.45 14.38 -2.61
C GLY A 132 -4.76 13.82 -2.02
N PRO A 133 -5.91 14.11 -2.64
CA PRO A 133 -7.19 13.52 -2.24
C PRO A 133 -7.18 12.01 -2.48
N VAL A 134 -8.27 11.33 -2.08
CA VAL A 134 -8.48 9.90 -2.32
C VAL A 134 -8.16 9.52 -3.78
N GLY A 135 -7.40 8.45 -3.96
CA GLY A 135 -6.81 8.00 -5.22
C GLY A 135 -5.42 8.56 -5.51
N GLY A 136 -5.01 9.62 -4.79
CA GLY A 136 -3.71 10.29 -4.98
C GLY A 136 -2.52 9.40 -4.62
N GLY A 137 -2.65 8.57 -3.61
CA GLY A 137 -1.62 7.64 -3.15
C GLY A 137 -1.35 6.53 -4.17
N HIS A 138 -2.38 5.79 -4.55
CA HIS A 138 -2.28 4.73 -5.58
C HIS A 138 -1.85 5.29 -6.94
N PHE A 139 -2.34 6.48 -7.32
CA PHE A 139 -1.87 7.14 -8.54
C PHE A 139 -0.38 7.45 -8.49
N ALA A 140 0.10 8.05 -7.39
CA ALA A 140 1.52 8.36 -7.22
C ALA A 140 2.38 7.10 -7.27
N LYS A 141 1.95 6.02 -6.60
CA LYS A 141 2.63 4.72 -6.68
C LYS A 141 2.63 4.13 -8.09
N MET A 142 1.52 4.21 -8.80
CA MET A 142 1.43 3.75 -10.20
C MET A 142 2.46 4.48 -11.09
N VAL A 143 2.59 5.80 -10.94
CA VAL A 143 3.59 6.59 -11.67
C VAL A 143 5.01 6.18 -11.29
N HIS A 144 5.29 6.03 -9.97
CA HIS A 144 6.58 5.55 -9.47
C HIS A 144 6.94 4.19 -10.10
N ASN A 145 6.02 3.23 -10.04
CA ASN A 145 6.25 1.90 -10.61
C ASN A 145 6.49 1.95 -12.13
N GLY A 146 5.76 2.80 -12.86
CA GLY A 146 5.97 2.99 -14.28
C GLY A 146 7.39 3.47 -14.61
N ILE A 147 7.91 4.41 -13.84
CA ILE A 147 9.29 4.91 -13.97
C ILE A 147 10.29 3.80 -13.61
N GLU A 148 10.09 3.13 -12.48
CA GLU A 148 10.98 2.07 -12.00
C GLU A 148 11.11 0.93 -13.02
N TYR A 149 9.99 0.41 -13.52
CA TYR A 149 10.00 -0.64 -14.54
C TYR A 149 10.62 -0.18 -15.85
N GLY A 150 10.38 1.08 -16.26
CA GLY A 150 11.05 1.66 -17.42
C GLY A 150 12.58 1.70 -17.28
N MET A 151 13.08 2.11 -16.11
CA MET A 151 14.51 2.09 -15.80
C MET A 151 15.07 0.66 -15.77
N MET A 152 14.37 -0.27 -15.11
CA MET A 152 14.79 -1.68 -15.06
C MET A 152 14.89 -2.29 -16.47
N GLN A 153 13.92 -1.99 -17.34
CA GLN A 153 13.95 -2.42 -18.73
C GLN A 153 15.17 -1.86 -19.48
N ALA A 154 15.45 -0.57 -19.33
CA ALA A 154 16.60 0.08 -19.96
C ALA A 154 17.94 -0.54 -19.49
N PHE A 155 18.08 -0.80 -18.19
CA PHE A 155 19.25 -1.53 -17.66
C PHE A 155 19.37 -2.94 -18.22
N GLY A 156 18.25 -3.68 -18.27
CA GLY A 156 18.23 -5.04 -18.84
C GLY A 156 18.64 -5.09 -20.31
N GLU A 157 18.14 -4.17 -21.12
CA GLU A 157 18.51 -4.07 -22.55
C GLU A 157 19.97 -3.66 -22.73
N GLY A 158 20.47 -2.72 -21.94
CA GLY A 158 21.87 -2.31 -21.94
C GLY A 158 22.80 -3.47 -21.57
N PHE A 159 22.45 -4.22 -20.51
CA PHE A 159 23.19 -5.40 -20.11
C PHE A 159 23.20 -6.48 -21.20
N ALA A 160 22.04 -6.78 -21.77
CA ALA A 160 21.94 -7.76 -22.85
C ALA A 160 22.76 -7.36 -24.10
N THR A 161 22.85 -6.06 -24.38
CA THR A 161 23.69 -5.53 -25.47
C THR A 161 25.16 -5.78 -25.18
N MET A 162 25.64 -5.52 -23.95
CA MET A 162 27.03 -5.79 -23.57
C MET A 162 27.35 -7.29 -23.59
N VAL A 163 26.44 -8.15 -23.14
CA VAL A 163 26.63 -9.62 -23.21
C VAL A 163 26.79 -10.13 -24.64
N LYS A 164 26.09 -9.53 -25.59
CA LYS A 164 26.17 -9.92 -27.02
C LYS A 164 27.35 -9.29 -27.75
N SER A 165 28.07 -8.36 -27.14
CA SER A 165 29.19 -7.65 -27.76
C SER A 165 30.49 -8.42 -27.57
N ASP A 166 31.26 -8.61 -28.63
CA ASP A 166 32.64 -9.14 -28.57
C ASP A 166 33.63 -8.16 -27.92
N LEU A 167 33.21 -6.92 -27.66
CA LEU A 167 34.06 -5.86 -27.11
C LEU A 167 34.11 -5.89 -25.56
N ILE A 168 33.11 -6.47 -24.91
CA ILE A 168 32.99 -6.48 -23.46
C ILE A 168 33.28 -7.88 -22.92
N LYS A 169 34.33 -8.00 -22.10
CA LYS A 169 34.74 -9.28 -21.52
C LYS A 169 33.92 -9.67 -20.26
N ASP A 170 33.55 -8.67 -19.49
CA ASP A 170 32.78 -8.86 -18.23
C ASP A 170 31.73 -7.75 -18.07
N PRO A 171 30.53 -7.97 -18.62
CA PRO A 171 29.43 -7.01 -18.50
C PRO A 171 29.02 -6.71 -17.04
N ALA A 172 29.14 -7.70 -16.15
CA ALA A 172 28.77 -7.50 -14.75
C ALA A 172 29.76 -6.56 -14.05
N ALA A 173 31.07 -6.72 -14.28
CA ALA A 173 32.09 -5.81 -13.76
C ALA A 173 31.90 -4.38 -14.29
N VAL A 174 31.53 -4.22 -15.56
CA VAL A 174 31.23 -2.90 -16.15
C VAL A 174 30.07 -2.25 -15.40
N MET A 175 28.94 -2.96 -15.24
CA MET A 175 27.78 -2.40 -14.53
C MET A 175 28.07 -2.09 -13.07
N THR A 176 28.88 -2.91 -12.39
CA THR A 176 29.27 -2.67 -10.99
C THR A 176 30.17 -1.44 -10.84
N SER A 177 30.83 -1.01 -11.91
CA SER A 177 31.68 0.18 -11.93
C SER A 177 30.92 1.51 -12.05
N TRP A 178 29.64 1.46 -12.37
CA TRP A 178 28.75 2.63 -12.49
C TRP A 178 28.12 2.96 -11.16
#